data_65e9fd417ae502c916bab303ed6d8d95
#
_entry.id   65e9fd417ae502c916bab303ed6d8d95
#
_cell.length_a   1.000
_cell.length_b   1.000
_cell.length_c   1.000
_cell.angle_alpha   90.00
_cell.angle_beta   90.00
_cell.angle_gamma   90.00
#
_symmetry.space_group_name_H-M   'P 1'
#
loop_
_entity.id
_entity.type
_entity.pdbx_description
1 polymer ?
#
loop_
_entity_poly.entity_id
_entity_poly.type
_entity_poly.pdbx_seq_one_letter_code
_entity_poly.pdbx_strand_id
1 'polypeptide(L)'
;MKFAFVSNYINHHQIPFCEAMRSRLGSGFRFIQTEPMEEERRKMGWGVDLASLPYVSVLYGNGREALESLIQDSDIALFGWTDREDLCQKRLEAGKPVIRESERLYREGQWKAVSPRGLIRKHHDHTRWRDAEAYLLCNGAYVASDFGIIRAYPGKKYRWGYFPDLRTYTDAQMKEMKKPDESGTVRILWAGRFLPLKHPEFAVDLAAHLKERGARFHLDLVGGGEMEEALRKRAADENLSEEVTFHGFLPPGEVRGWMERAHIFLFTSNHLEGWGAVLNEAMNSGCAVIAGSEAGAVPFLIEQGVNGLIYNGENEEEFLACADYLFAHPAERHEFAVHAQQTIGTLWNADTAAERLLSFSDHILTGKEWTPPADGPMSRAEAVRPFPKYRIPDI
;
A
#
# COMPACT_ATOMS: atom_id res chain seq x y z
N MET A 1 -11.53 8.56 24.55
CA MET A 1 -10.14 8.58 24.08
C MET A 1 -9.95 9.74 23.11
N LYS A 2 -8.92 10.56 23.33
CA LYS A 2 -8.47 11.60 22.39
C LYS A 2 -7.31 11.04 21.56
N PHE A 3 -7.48 10.98 20.27
CA PHE A 3 -6.51 10.40 19.34
C PHE A 3 -6.09 11.43 18.28
N ALA A 4 -4.79 11.74 18.20
CA ALA A 4 -4.22 12.62 17.21
C ALA A 4 -3.47 11.81 16.16
N PHE A 5 -3.81 11.98 14.88
CA PHE A 5 -3.01 11.48 13.76
C PHE A 5 -2.27 12.65 13.11
N VAL A 6 -0.96 12.69 13.25
CA VAL A 6 -0.09 13.76 12.77
C VAL A 6 0.67 13.27 11.53
N SER A 7 0.47 13.91 10.40
CA SER A 7 1.13 13.53 9.13
C SER A 7 1.34 14.75 8.24
N ASN A 8 2.10 14.61 7.16
CA ASN A 8 2.37 15.71 6.21
C ASN A 8 1.07 16.29 5.65
N TYR A 9 0.37 15.58 4.78
CA TYR A 9 -0.93 15.98 4.23
C TYR A 9 -1.85 14.77 4.09
N ILE A 10 -3.16 15.01 4.25
CA ILE A 10 -4.17 13.99 4.02
C ILE A 10 -4.35 13.75 2.52
N ASN A 11 -4.54 12.51 2.14
CA ASN A 11 -4.78 12.08 0.76
C ASN A 11 -5.86 11.00 0.71
N HIS A 12 -6.31 10.66 -0.50
CA HIS A 12 -7.40 9.72 -0.73
C HIS A 12 -7.17 8.31 -0.15
N HIS A 13 -5.92 7.88 0.04
CA HIS A 13 -5.62 6.58 0.67
C HIS A 13 -5.75 6.60 2.20
N GLN A 14 -5.67 7.78 2.82
CA GLN A 14 -5.78 7.94 4.28
C GLN A 14 -7.20 8.29 4.73
N ILE A 15 -8.01 8.89 3.85
CA ILE A 15 -9.38 9.33 4.17
C ILE A 15 -10.22 8.17 4.72
N PRO A 16 -10.29 6.97 4.10
CA PRO A 16 -11.13 5.89 4.61
C PRO A 16 -10.77 5.47 6.04
N PHE A 17 -9.47 5.39 6.36
CA PHE A 17 -9.02 5.11 7.72
C PHE A 17 -9.39 6.24 8.70
N CYS A 18 -9.21 7.49 8.30
CA CYS A 18 -9.59 8.65 9.13
C CYS A 18 -11.10 8.70 9.39
N GLU A 19 -11.92 8.38 8.39
CA GLU A 19 -13.38 8.27 8.55
C GLU A 19 -13.77 7.13 9.49
N ALA A 20 -13.13 5.96 9.38
CA ALA A 20 -13.34 4.84 10.28
C ALA A 20 -12.96 5.18 11.72
N MET A 21 -11.87 5.93 11.93
CA MET A 21 -11.47 6.46 13.25
C MET A 21 -12.47 7.50 13.76
N ARG A 22 -12.90 8.42 12.88
CA ARG A 22 -13.86 9.47 13.21
C ARG A 22 -15.22 8.90 13.61
N SER A 23 -15.70 7.88 12.91
CA SER A 23 -16.99 7.22 13.22
C SER A 23 -16.99 6.60 14.62
N ARG A 24 -15.84 6.09 15.08
CA ARG A 24 -15.69 5.42 16.38
C ARG A 24 -15.40 6.39 17.54
N LEU A 25 -14.64 7.44 17.32
CA LEU A 25 -14.17 8.36 18.34
C LEU A 25 -14.92 9.70 18.38
N GLY A 26 -15.72 9.99 17.36
CA GLY A 26 -16.44 11.25 17.26
C GLY A 26 -15.47 12.45 17.30
N SER A 27 -15.74 13.44 18.13
CA SER A 27 -14.87 14.62 18.31
C SER A 27 -13.51 14.31 18.96
N GLY A 28 -13.31 13.10 19.46
CA GLY A 28 -12.05 12.64 20.02
C GLY A 28 -10.97 12.35 18.98
N PHE A 29 -11.30 12.19 17.70
CA PHE A 29 -10.34 12.01 16.62
C PHE A 29 -9.99 13.31 15.92
N ARG A 30 -8.69 13.55 15.68
CA ARG A 30 -8.16 14.65 14.87
C ARG A 30 -7.03 14.17 13.96
N PHE A 31 -7.11 14.51 12.67
CA PHE A 31 -5.98 14.47 11.76
C PHE A 31 -5.32 15.83 11.72
N ILE A 32 -4.01 15.89 11.94
CA ILE A 32 -3.25 17.14 11.99
C ILE A 32 -2.25 17.12 10.85
N GLN A 33 -2.55 17.92 9.84
CA GLN A 33 -1.73 18.09 8.66
C GLN A 33 -0.59 19.07 8.94
N THR A 34 0.66 18.62 8.76
CA THR A 34 1.84 19.44 9.09
C THR A 34 2.36 20.29 7.92
N GLU A 35 2.00 19.92 6.68
CA GLU A 35 2.48 20.56 5.46
C GLU A 35 1.36 20.66 4.42
N PRO A 36 1.38 21.67 3.53
CA PRO A 36 0.47 21.67 2.38
C PRO A 36 0.82 20.55 1.39
N MET A 37 -0.20 20.02 0.72
CA MET A 37 0.04 19.04 -0.35
C MET A 37 0.81 19.69 -1.50
N GLU A 38 1.81 18.99 -2.01
CA GLU A 38 2.63 19.38 -3.16
C GLU A 38 1.76 19.63 -4.41
N GLU A 39 2.12 20.67 -5.19
CA GLU A 39 1.35 21.05 -6.36
C GLU A 39 1.31 19.95 -7.44
N GLU A 40 2.40 19.19 -7.59
CA GLU A 40 2.48 18.05 -8.49
C GLU A 40 1.43 16.98 -8.14
N ARG A 41 1.27 16.67 -6.86
CA ARG A 41 0.25 15.73 -6.38
C ARG A 41 -1.16 16.24 -6.64
N ARG A 42 -1.40 17.53 -6.46
CA ARG A 42 -2.70 18.15 -6.79
C ARG A 42 -3.02 18.02 -8.28
N LYS A 43 -2.05 18.25 -9.16
CA LYS A 43 -2.19 18.09 -10.62
C LYS A 43 -2.51 16.64 -11.03
N MET A 44 -2.05 15.67 -10.25
CA MET A 44 -2.38 14.24 -10.43
C MET A 44 -3.78 13.85 -9.88
N GLY A 45 -4.61 14.82 -9.47
CA GLY A 45 -5.95 14.55 -8.93
C GLY A 45 -6.00 14.09 -7.48
N TRP A 46 -4.90 14.24 -6.71
CA TRP A 46 -4.84 13.86 -5.28
C TRP A 46 -5.39 14.95 -4.37
N GLY A 47 -5.75 16.12 -4.93
CA GLY A 47 -6.28 17.24 -4.16
C GLY A 47 -7.53 16.86 -3.37
N VAL A 48 -7.56 17.25 -2.09
CA VAL A 48 -8.65 16.99 -1.16
C VAL A 48 -9.23 18.34 -0.72
N ASP A 49 -10.55 18.46 -0.73
CA ASP A 49 -11.22 19.60 -0.11
C ASP A 49 -11.23 19.45 1.41
N LEU A 50 -10.32 20.13 2.08
CA LEU A 50 -10.20 20.08 3.54
C LEU A 50 -11.43 20.61 4.27
N ALA A 51 -12.24 21.46 3.63
CA ALA A 51 -13.46 21.99 4.25
C ALA A 51 -14.53 20.89 4.41
N SER A 52 -14.49 19.86 3.57
CA SER A 52 -15.38 18.68 3.67
C SER A 52 -14.99 17.72 4.80
N LEU A 53 -13.79 17.87 5.40
CA LEU A 53 -13.23 16.96 6.41
C LEU A 53 -13.13 17.64 7.78
N PRO A 54 -14.20 17.66 8.59
CA PRO A 54 -14.27 18.43 9.84
C PRO A 54 -13.30 17.95 10.94
N TYR A 55 -12.67 16.79 10.77
CA TYR A 55 -11.66 16.24 11.67
C TYR A 55 -10.22 16.65 11.28
N VAL A 56 -10.02 17.31 10.15
CA VAL A 56 -8.70 17.75 9.69
C VAL A 56 -8.40 19.15 10.22
N SER A 57 -7.20 19.35 10.74
CA SER A 57 -6.66 20.65 11.15
C SER A 57 -5.26 20.83 10.56
N VAL A 58 -4.90 22.07 10.20
CA VAL A 58 -3.62 22.36 9.55
C VAL A 58 -2.67 23.08 10.53
N LEU A 59 -1.46 22.55 10.70
CA LEU A 59 -0.46 23.06 11.65
C LEU A 59 0.32 24.28 11.11
N TYR A 60 0.33 24.47 9.81
CA TYR A 60 1.04 25.57 9.13
C TYR A 60 0.21 26.86 9.00
N GLY A 61 -0.99 26.91 9.59
CA GLY A 61 -1.88 28.08 9.63
C GLY A 61 -1.90 28.78 10.99
N ASN A 62 -2.94 29.57 11.19
CA ASN A 62 -3.22 30.20 12.48
C ASN A 62 -3.60 29.14 13.54
N GLY A 63 -3.25 29.36 14.81
CA GLY A 63 -3.60 28.45 15.91
C GLY A 63 -2.63 27.27 16.10
N ARG A 64 -1.42 27.38 15.56
CA ARG A 64 -0.37 26.35 15.67
C ARG A 64 -0.14 25.89 17.11
N GLU A 65 0.02 26.83 18.07
CA GLU A 65 0.26 26.49 19.48
C GLU A 65 -0.86 25.66 20.10
N ALA A 66 -2.12 25.99 19.78
CA ALA A 66 -3.26 25.22 20.27
C ALA A 66 -3.28 23.79 19.71
N LEU A 67 -2.87 23.60 18.45
CA LEU A 67 -2.76 22.28 17.85
C LEU A 67 -1.57 21.49 18.39
N GLU A 68 -0.44 22.13 18.64
CA GLU A 68 0.71 21.50 19.30
C GLU A 68 0.32 21.05 20.74
N SER A 69 -0.42 21.88 21.47
CA SER A 69 -0.97 21.50 22.79
C SER A 69 -1.95 20.32 22.66
N LEU A 70 -2.84 20.33 21.66
CA LEU A 70 -3.77 19.23 21.41
C LEU A 70 -3.02 17.93 21.15
N ILE A 71 -1.95 17.94 20.36
CA ILE A 71 -1.11 16.77 20.10
C ILE A 71 -0.51 16.29 21.44
N GLN A 72 0.02 17.20 22.25
CA GLN A 72 0.61 16.84 23.54
C GLN A 72 -0.42 16.31 24.54
N ASP A 73 -1.66 16.80 24.52
CA ASP A 73 -2.74 16.44 25.46
C ASP A 73 -3.60 15.25 24.98
N SER A 74 -3.38 14.74 23.78
CA SER A 74 -4.04 13.55 23.31
C SER A 74 -3.60 12.31 24.11
N ASP A 75 -4.52 11.37 24.33
CA ASP A 75 -4.21 10.12 25.01
C ASP A 75 -3.21 9.30 24.18
N ILE A 76 -3.47 9.19 22.87
CA ILE A 76 -2.60 8.54 21.88
C ILE A 76 -2.27 9.52 20.74
N ALA A 77 -1.04 9.50 20.26
CA ALA A 77 -0.66 10.17 19.02
C ALA A 77 0.00 9.19 18.05
N LEU A 78 -0.56 9.11 16.84
CA LEU A 78 0.00 8.41 15.69
C LEU A 78 0.76 9.43 14.83
N PHE A 79 2.05 9.17 14.56
CA PHE A 79 2.89 9.98 13.69
C PHE A 79 3.16 9.21 12.39
N GLY A 80 2.60 9.71 11.29
CA GLY A 80 2.90 9.27 9.93
C GLY A 80 4.09 10.03 9.34
N TRP A 81 4.03 10.29 8.04
CA TRP A 81 5.05 11.10 7.35
C TRP A 81 4.98 12.57 7.79
N THR A 82 6.00 13.03 8.48
CA THR A 82 6.12 14.45 8.88
C THR A 82 7.54 14.78 9.28
N ASP A 83 7.98 15.99 8.99
CA ASP A 83 9.27 16.52 9.44
C ASP A 83 9.21 17.05 10.89
N ARG A 84 8.03 17.01 11.53
CA ARG A 84 7.82 17.50 12.91
C ARG A 84 8.20 16.44 13.96
N GLU A 85 9.42 15.92 13.86
CA GLU A 85 9.99 14.97 14.83
C GLU A 85 10.02 15.56 16.25
N ASP A 86 10.14 16.91 16.38
CA ASP A 86 10.10 17.61 17.64
C ASP A 86 8.83 17.35 18.46
N LEU A 87 7.67 17.23 17.80
CA LEU A 87 6.38 16.95 18.47
C LEU A 87 6.31 15.52 19.01
N CYS A 88 6.86 14.59 18.26
CA CYS A 88 6.96 13.19 18.68
C CYS A 88 7.88 13.08 19.92
N GLN A 89 9.06 13.69 19.88
CA GLN A 89 10.04 13.62 20.97
C GLN A 89 9.52 14.26 22.25
N LYS A 90 8.86 15.42 22.17
CA LYS A 90 8.22 16.06 23.35
C LYS A 90 7.27 15.11 24.06
N ARG A 91 6.49 14.31 23.31
CA ARG A 91 5.59 13.31 23.92
C ARG A 91 6.36 12.19 24.62
N LEU A 92 7.40 11.66 23.95
CA LEU A 92 8.24 10.60 24.51
C LEU A 92 9.00 11.07 25.75
N GLU A 93 9.52 12.30 25.77
CA GLU A 93 10.14 12.95 26.93
C GLU A 93 9.15 13.11 28.09
N ALA A 94 7.88 13.37 27.79
CA ALA A 94 6.81 13.44 28.78
C ALA A 94 6.25 12.06 29.22
N GLY A 95 6.85 10.95 28.74
CA GLY A 95 6.41 9.58 29.03
C GLY A 95 5.05 9.22 28.43
N LYS A 96 4.58 9.94 27.40
CA LYS A 96 3.30 9.69 26.76
C LYS A 96 3.44 8.70 25.59
N PRO A 97 2.46 7.84 25.37
CA PRO A 97 2.50 6.84 24.30
C PRO A 97 2.57 7.51 22.91
N VAL A 98 3.38 6.91 22.04
CA VAL A 98 3.54 7.31 20.64
C VAL A 98 3.45 6.07 19.76
N ILE A 99 2.65 6.16 18.70
CA ILE A 99 2.64 5.20 17.63
C ILE A 99 3.25 5.89 16.41
N ARG A 100 4.17 5.23 15.72
CA ARG A 100 4.79 5.72 14.49
C ARG A 100 4.36 4.85 13.34
N GLU A 101 4.17 5.44 12.20
CA GLU A 101 3.94 4.78 10.92
C GLU A 101 5.15 5.05 10.02
N SER A 102 5.71 4.02 9.41
CA SER A 102 6.89 4.17 8.56
C SER A 102 6.93 3.16 7.43
N GLU A 103 7.40 3.60 6.28
CA GLU A 103 7.93 2.76 5.22
C GLU A 103 9.40 2.40 5.48
N ARG A 104 10.04 1.71 4.53
CA ARG A 104 11.43 1.25 4.64
C ARG A 104 12.42 2.39 4.83
N LEU A 105 13.32 2.24 5.81
CA LEU A 105 14.45 3.15 6.01
C LEU A 105 15.56 2.96 4.96
N TYR A 106 15.73 1.73 4.49
CA TYR A 106 16.87 1.31 3.66
C TYR A 106 16.45 0.77 2.30
N ARG A 107 15.36 1.28 1.73
CA ARG A 107 14.88 0.85 0.40
C ARG A 107 15.92 1.04 -0.71
N GLU A 108 16.77 2.08 -0.62
CA GLU A 108 17.85 2.33 -1.57
C GLU A 108 19.15 1.57 -1.26
N GLY A 109 19.17 0.73 -0.24
CA GLY A 109 20.29 -0.11 0.13
C GLY A 109 20.64 -0.08 1.61
N GLN A 110 20.88 -1.25 2.18
CA GLN A 110 21.23 -1.42 3.61
C GLN A 110 22.61 -0.87 3.98
N TRP A 111 23.48 -0.56 3.01
CA TRP A 111 24.76 0.11 3.25
C TRP A 111 24.59 1.47 3.96
N LYS A 112 23.43 2.12 3.81
CA LYS A 112 23.08 3.34 4.56
C LYS A 112 22.95 3.11 6.07
N ALA A 113 22.81 1.87 6.52
CA ALA A 113 22.72 1.51 7.93
C ALA A 113 24.04 1.77 8.68
N VAL A 114 25.19 1.73 8.00
CA VAL A 114 26.52 1.96 8.61
C VAL A 114 27.01 3.41 8.51
N SER A 115 26.22 4.31 7.92
CA SER A 115 26.56 5.74 7.87
C SER A 115 26.57 6.37 9.28
N PRO A 116 27.69 6.94 9.75
CA PRO A 116 27.77 7.51 11.10
C PRO A 116 26.71 8.59 11.36
N ARG A 117 26.50 9.50 10.40
CA ARG A 117 25.46 10.55 10.50
C ARG A 117 24.04 9.94 10.53
N GLY A 118 23.81 8.92 9.69
CA GLY A 118 22.54 8.20 9.67
C GLY A 118 22.28 7.46 10.97
N LEU A 119 23.31 6.84 11.58
CA LEU A 119 23.19 6.17 12.88
C LEU A 119 22.89 7.15 14.03
N ILE A 120 23.54 8.32 14.04
CA ILE A 120 23.26 9.36 15.03
C ILE A 120 21.82 9.83 14.93
N ARG A 121 21.34 10.12 13.72
CA ARG A 121 19.94 10.50 13.49
C ARG A 121 18.97 9.41 13.93
N LYS A 122 19.21 8.17 13.53
CA LYS A 122 18.34 7.04 13.92
C LYS A 122 18.38 6.72 15.42
N HIS A 123 19.53 6.94 16.07
CA HIS A 123 19.59 6.87 17.52
C HIS A 123 18.71 7.95 18.15
N HIS A 124 18.83 9.19 17.71
CA HIS A 124 18.03 10.30 18.20
C HIS A 124 16.53 10.10 17.97
N ASP A 125 16.12 9.65 16.75
CA ASP A 125 14.72 9.57 16.39
C ASP A 125 14.05 8.27 16.87
N HIS A 126 14.80 7.15 17.02
CA HIS A 126 14.22 5.84 17.25
C HIS A 126 14.86 5.04 18.37
N THR A 127 16.20 4.80 18.31
CA THR A 127 16.83 3.76 19.14
C THR A 127 16.92 4.16 20.60
N ARG A 128 17.12 5.43 20.93
CA ARG A 128 17.11 5.93 22.31
C ARG A 128 15.77 5.73 23.03
N TRP A 129 14.68 5.59 22.26
CA TRP A 129 13.32 5.41 22.74
C TRP A 129 12.86 3.95 22.76
N ARG A 130 13.79 3.00 22.61
CA ARG A 130 13.47 1.57 22.51
C ARG A 130 12.68 1.03 23.69
N ASP A 131 12.91 1.58 24.89
CA ASP A 131 12.27 1.14 26.13
C ASP A 131 11.04 2.01 26.50
N ALA A 132 10.83 3.13 25.80
CA ALA A 132 9.66 4.00 25.96
C ALA A 132 8.37 3.36 25.40
N GLU A 133 7.22 3.95 25.73
CA GLU A 133 5.92 3.62 25.14
C GLU A 133 5.83 4.10 23.67
N ALA A 134 6.73 3.58 22.88
CA ALA A 134 6.87 3.88 21.45
C ALA A 134 6.67 2.60 20.64
N TYR A 135 5.75 2.65 19.67
CA TYR A 135 5.32 1.53 18.85
C TYR A 135 5.47 1.87 17.37
N LEU A 136 5.67 0.85 16.52
CA LEU A 136 5.87 1.03 15.08
C LEU A 136 4.83 0.25 14.28
N LEU A 137 4.11 0.96 13.43
CA LEU A 137 3.28 0.43 12.36
C LEU A 137 4.14 0.35 11.09
N CYS A 138 4.34 -0.87 10.62
CA CYS A 138 5.21 -1.18 9.50
C CYS A 138 4.43 -1.16 8.18
N ASN A 139 4.52 -0.08 7.41
CA ASN A 139 3.93 0.02 6.07
C ASN A 139 4.74 -0.81 5.07
N GLY A 140 4.52 -2.11 5.09
CA GLY A 140 5.17 -3.09 4.26
C GLY A 140 6.05 -4.09 5.02
N ALA A 141 6.19 -5.25 4.42
CA ALA A 141 6.79 -6.43 5.04
C ALA A 141 8.27 -6.25 5.45
N TYR A 142 9.00 -5.43 4.72
CA TYR A 142 10.44 -5.26 4.93
C TYR A 142 10.82 -4.19 5.96
N VAL A 143 9.84 -3.41 6.44
CA VAL A 143 10.04 -2.34 7.42
C VAL A 143 10.56 -2.88 8.76
N ALA A 144 9.97 -3.97 9.24
CA ALA A 144 10.39 -4.58 10.50
C ALA A 144 11.86 -5.04 10.48
N SER A 145 12.36 -5.48 9.31
CA SER A 145 13.76 -5.86 9.10
C SER A 145 14.68 -4.65 9.19
N ASP A 146 14.34 -3.55 8.50
CA ASP A 146 15.13 -2.32 8.51
C ASP A 146 15.26 -1.73 9.92
N PHE A 147 14.16 -1.67 10.68
CA PHE A 147 14.19 -1.23 12.08
C PHE A 147 14.83 -2.27 13.03
N GLY A 148 14.89 -3.53 12.63
CA GLY A 148 15.63 -4.59 13.32
C GLY A 148 17.15 -4.36 13.28
N ILE A 149 17.70 -3.88 12.15
CA ILE A 149 19.12 -3.55 11.99
C ILE A 149 19.58 -2.54 13.05
N ILE A 150 18.79 -1.52 13.31
CA ILE A 150 19.09 -0.48 14.32
C ILE A 150 18.58 -0.84 15.72
N ARG A 151 18.02 -2.03 15.91
CA ARG A 151 17.47 -2.52 17.19
C ARG A 151 16.41 -1.60 17.81
N ALA A 152 15.63 -0.89 16.99
CA ALA A 152 14.52 -0.08 17.44
C ALA A 152 13.24 -0.91 17.60
N TYR A 153 12.36 -0.47 18.50
CA TYR A 153 11.02 -1.05 18.77
C TYR A 153 11.02 -2.57 19.02
N PRO A 154 11.84 -3.09 19.96
CA PRO A 154 11.89 -4.53 20.24
C PRO A 154 10.54 -5.04 20.74
N GLY A 155 9.93 -6.01 20.03
CA GLY A 155 8.60 -6.53 20.37
C GLY A 155 7.43 -5.56 20.18
N LYS A 156 7.66 -4.38 19.56
CA LYS A 156 6.68 -3.29 19.43
C LYS A 156 6.44 -2.91 17.97
N LYS A 157 6.59 -3.86 17.03
CA LYS A 157 6.37 -3.69 15.58
C LYS A 157 5.12 -4.44 15.14
N TYR A 158 4.26 -3.78 14.38
CA TYR A 158 2.99 -4.35 13.90
C TYR A 158 2.82 -4.13 12.41
N ARG A 159 2.18 -5.08 11.71
CA ARG A 159 1.86 -4.95 10.28
C ARG A 159 0.88 -3.81 10.07
N TRP A 160 1.14 -3.03 9.06
CA TRP A 160 0.32 -1.90 8.66
C TRP A 160 0.44 -1.66 7.17
N GLY A 161 -0.44 -0.81 6.62
CA GLY A 161 -0.43 -0.45 5.22
C GLY A 161 -1.33 0.72 4.90
N TYR A 162 -1.63 0.92 3.64
CA TYR A 162 -2.64 1.87 3.20
C TYR A 162 -3.98 1.16 3.02
N PHE A 163 -5.07 1.88 3.29
CA PHE A 163 -6.44 1.37 3.26
C PHE A 163 -7.28 2.23 2.33
N PRO A 164 -7.14 2.07 1.00
CA PRO A 164 -7.95 2.79 0.02
C PRO A 164 -9.44 2.52 0.20
N ASP A 165 -10.26 3.30 -0.49
CA ASP A 165 -11.71 3.17 -0.47
C ASP A 165 -12.16 1.74 -0.79
N LEU A 166 -12.96 1.17 0.10
CA LEU A 166 -13.49 -0.19 -0.03
C LEU A 166 -14.77 -0.19 -0.84
N ARG A 167 -14.74 -0.86 -1.99
CA ARG A 167 -15.94 -1.18 -2.75
C ARG A 167 -16.44 -2.57 -2.41
N THR A 168 -17.73 -2.68 -2.19
CA THR A 168 -18.39 -3.96 -1.90
C THR A 168 -19.16 -4.44 -3.12
N TYR A 169 -19.05 -5.73 -3.42
CA TYR A 169 -19.73 -6.34 -4.57
C TYR A 169 -20.43 -7.63 -4.12
N THR A 170 -21.59 -7.87 -4.66
CA THR A 170 -22.24 -9.19 -4.55
C THR A 170 -21.58 -10.18 -5.51
N ASP A 171 -21.76 -11.48 -5.27
CA ASP A 171 -21.25 -12.53 -6.17
C ASP A 171 -21.77 -12.36 -7.60
N ALA A 172 -23.01 -11.92 -7.76
CA ALA A 172 -23.61 -11.64 -9.06
C ALA A 172 -22.92 -10.48 -9.78
N GLN A 173 -22.60 -9.39 -9.05
CA GLN A 173 -21.86 -8.26 -9.60
C GLN A 173 -20.44 -8.68 -9.98
N MET A 174 -19.74 -9.45 -9.12
CA MET A 174 -18.40 -9.97 -9.43
C MET A 174 -18.40 -10.82 -10.70
N LYS A 175 -19.35 -11.74 -10.84
CA LYS A 175 -19.50 -12.58 -12.05
C LYS A 175 -19.76 -11.73 -13.30
N GLU A 176 -20.61 -10.72 -13.23
CA GLU A 176 -20.90 -9.86 -14.38
C GLU A 176 -19.70 -8.99 -14.77
N MET A 177 -19.01 -8.37 -13.77
CA MET A 177 -17.82 -7.55 -14.01
C MET A 177 -16.66 -8.33 -14.66
N LYS A 178 -16.49 -9.60 -14.26
CA LYS A 178 -15.42 -10.49 -14.73
C LYS A 178 -15.85 -11.44 -15.84
N LYS A 179 -17.02 -11.23 -16.40
CA LYS A 179 -17.51 -12.06 -17.51
C LYS A 179 -16.64 -11.80 -18.76
N PRO A 180 -16.08 -12.86 -19.34
CA PRO A 180 -15.42 -12.74 -20.64
C PRO A 180 -16.42 -12.22 -21.68
N ASP A 181 -15.91 -11.45 -22.64
CA ASP A 181 -16.70 -11.09 -23.80
C ASP A 181 -17.00 -12.35 -24.67
N GLU A 182 -17.81 -12.16 -25.73
CA GLU A 182 -18.17 -13.26 -26.64
C GLU A 182 -16.95 -13.89 -27.34
N SER A 183 -15.85 -13.18 -27.45
CA SER A 183 -14.59 -13.66 -28.03
C SER A 183 -13.73 -14.45 -27.05
N GLY A 184 -14.05 -14.41 -25.74
CA GLY A 184 -13.24 -14.99 -24.68
C GLY A 184 -11.96 -14.21 -24.39
N THR A 185 -11.89 -12.93 -24.74
CA THR A 185 -10.71 -12.08 -24.53
C THR A 185 -10.41 -11.87 -23.05
N VAL A 186 -9.18 -12.12 -22.63
CA VAL A 186 -8.69 -11.85 -21.28
C VAL A 186 -8.22 -10.39 -21.21
N ARG A 187 -8.85 -9.59 -20.34
CA ARG A 187 -8.45 -8.19 -20.11
C ARG A 187 -7.38 -8.14 -19.03
N ILE A 188 -6.27 -7.51 -19.36
CA ILE A 188 -5.12 -7.30 -18.48
C ILE A 188 -5.00 -5.80 -18.23
N LEU A 189 -4.74 -5.41 -17.00
CA LEU A 189 -4.53 -4.03 -16.62
C LEU A 189 -3.18 -3.85 -15.93
N TRP A 190 -2.48 -2.83 -16.32
CA TRP A 190 -1.38 -2.24 -15.57
C TRP A 190 -1.73 -0.78 -15.28
N ALA A 191 -1.58 -0.31 -14.04
CA ALA A 191 -1.90 1.07 -13.67
C ALA A 191 -0.85 1.65 -12.73
N GLY A 192 -0.28 2.81 -13.12
CA GLY A 192 0.73 3.50 -12.33
C GLY A 192 1.47 4.58 -13.10
N ARG A 193 2.45 5.21 -12.47
CA ARG A 193 3.38 6.10 -13.17
C ARG A 193 4.38 5.26 -13.97
N PHE A 194 4.67 5.65 -15.21
CA PHE A 194 5.68 4.98 -16.04
C PHE A 194 7.08 5.38 -15.59
N LEU A 195 7.53 4.78 -14.49
CA LEU A 195 8.82 5.00 -13.83
C LEU A 195 9.62 3.69 -13.77
N PRO A 196 10.96 3.73 -13.81
CA PRO A 196 11.80 2.52 -13.75
C PRO A 196 11.46 1.59 -12.58
N LEU A 197 11.20 2.14 -11.38
CA LEU A 197 10.86 1.34 -10.22
C LEU A 197 9.55 0.55 -10.35
N LYS A 198 8.70 0.91 -11.32
CA LYS A 198 7.38 0.29 -11.56
C LYS A 198 7.42 -0.79 -12.62
N HIS A 199 8.50 -0.91 -13.37
CA HIS A 199 8.69 -1.88 -14.46
C HIS A 199 7.48 -2.00 -15.40
N PRO A 200 6.98 -0.88 -16.00
CA PRO A 200 5.86 -0.95 -16.94
C PRO A 200 6.23 -1.71 -18.23
N GLU A 201 7.53 -1.85 -18.55
CA GLU A 201 8.03 -2.63 -19.67
C GLU A 201 7.61 -4.10 -19.58
N PHE A 202 7.55 -4.70 -18.41
CA PHE A 202 7.09 -6.09 -18.23
C PHE A 202 5.67 -6.32 -18.77
N ALA A 203 4.81 -5.31 -18.73
CA ALA A 203 3.47 -5.42 -19.30
C ALA A 203 3.51 -5.49 -20.84
N VAL A 204 4.41 -4.74 -21.49
CA VAL A 204 4.59 -4.78 -22.95
C VAL A 204 5.25 -6.11 -23.38
N ASP A 205 6.22 -6.60 -22.60
CA ASP A 205 6.88 -7.89 -22.82
C ASP A 205 5.91 -9.05 -22.72
N LEU A 206 5.01 -8.99 -21.72
CA LEU A 206 3.92 -9.95 -21.61
C LEU A 206 2.99 -9.92 -22.82
N ALA A 207 2.66 -8.73 -23.33
CA ALA A 207 1.80 -8.63 -24.51
C ALA A 207 2.45 -9.26 -25.74
N ALA A 208 3.76 -9.04 -25.97
CA ALA A 208 4.51 -9.69 -27.05
C ALA A 208 4.51 -11.22 -26.88
N HIS A 209 4.83 -11.70 -25.67
CA HIS A 209 4.83 -13.14 -25.34
C HIS A 209 3.46 -13.81 -25.59
N LEU A 210 2.36 -13.18 -25.15
CA LEU A 210 1.02 -13.70 -25.35
C LEU A 210 0.59 -13.71 -26.81
N LYS A 211 0.98 -12.69 -27.57
CA LYS A 211 0.72 -12.61 -29.01
C LYS A 211 1.41 -13.73 -29.77
N GLU A 212 2.68 -13.98 -29.50
CA GLU A 212 3.44 -15.09 -30.10
C GLU A 212 2.78 -16.46 -29.82
N ARG A 213 2.14 -16.63 -28.70
CA ARG A 213 1.39 -17.84 -28.33
C ARG A 213 -0.04 -17.90 -28.91
N GLY A 214 -0.46 -16.87 -29.61
CA GLY A 214 -1.81 -16.77 -30.18
C GLY A 214 -2.90 -16.63 -29.12
N ALA A 215 -2.57 -16.14 -27.93
CA ALA A 215 -3.54 -15.90 -26.87
C ALA A 215 -4.50 -14.76 -27.24
N ARG A 216 -5.74 -14.83 -26.77
CA ARG A 216 -6.72 -13.74 -26.93
C ARG A 216 -6.71 -12.87 -25.69
N PHE A 217 -6.18 -11.68 -25.79
CA PHE A 217 -6.06 -10.73 -24.68
C PHE A 217 -6.19 -9.28 -25.16
N HIS A 218 -6.40 -8.38 -24.20
CA HIS A 218 -6.23 -6.95 -24.39
C HIS A 218 -5.54 -6.38 -23.15
N LEU A 219 -4.47 -5.62 -23.34
CA LEU A 219 -3.71 -4.97 -22.30
C LEU A 219 -4.03 -3.47 -22.27
N ASP A 220 -4.55 -3.01 -21.14
CA ASP A 220 -4.78 -1.61 -20.84
C ASP A 220 -3.65 -1.06 -19.96
N LEU A 221 -2.97 -0.01 -20.42
CA LEU A 221 -1.93 0.71 -19.69
C LEU A 221 -2.49 2.08 -19.25
N VAL A 222 -2.71 2.24 -17.94
CA VAL A 222 -3.26 3.47 -17.35
C VAL A 222 -2.19 4.20 -16.58
N GLY A 223 -1.91 5.43 -16.98
CA GLY A 223 -0.90 6.30 -16.39
C GLY A 223 -0.02 6.96 -17.42
N GLY A 224 1.10 7.52 -16.96
CA GLY A 224 2.08 8.18 -17.81
C GLY A 224 3.37 8.41 -17.04
N GLY A 225 4.39 8.90 -17.70
CA GLY A 225 5.67 9.18 -17.08
C GLY A 225 6.83 9.14 -18.07
N GLU A 226 8.04 9.22 -17.55
CA GLU A 226 9.27 9.34 -18.35
C GLU A 226 9.53 8.16 -19.32
N MET A 227 8.97 6.98 -19.04
CA MET A 227 9.13 5.79 -19.89
C MET A 227 8.07 5.69 -21.00
N GLU A 228 7.07 6.59 -21.07
CA GLU A 228 5.92 6.44 -21.97
C GLU A 228 6.32 6.35 -23.45
N GLU A 229 7.22 7.21 -23.92
CA GLU A 229 7.66 7.22 -25.31
C GLU A 229 8.37 5.90 -25.69
N ALA A 230 9.23 5.40 -24.81
CA ALA A 230 9.94 4.14 -24.99
C ALA A 230 8.99 2.94 -25.04
N LEU A 231 7.96 2.93 -24.17
CA LEU A 231 6.96 1.86 -24.13
C LEU A 231 6.08 1.85 -25.39
N ARG A 232 5.63 3.02 -25.83
CA ARG A 232 4.84 3.15 -27.08
C ARG A 232 5.65 2.70 -28.29
N LYS A 233 6.94 3.10 -28.36
CA LYS A 233 7.84 2.65 -29.42
C LYS A 233 7.99 1.13 -29.40
N ARG A 234 8.25 0.53 -28.23
CA ARG A 234 8.38 -0.93 -28.07
C ARG A 234 7.11 -1.65 -28.52
N ALA A 235 5.94 -1.20 -28.09
CA ALA A 235 4.67 -1.79 -28.50
C ALA A 235 4.46 -1.71 -30.03
N ALA A 236 4.91 -0.62 -30.68
CA ALA A 236 4.83 -0.48 -32.13
C ALA A 236 5.83 -1.41 -32.86
N ASP A 237 7.08 -1.50 -32.37
CA ASP A 237 8.12 -2.38 -32.92
C ASP A 237 7.69 -3.87 -32.86
N GLU A 238 6.93 -4.26 -31.80
CA GLU A 238 6.34 -5.60 -31.59
C GLU A 238 4.95 -5.78 -32.27
N ASN A 239 4.49 -4.78 -33.05
CA ASN A 239 3.20 -4.79 -33.74
C ASN A 239 1.99 -5.01 -32.81
N LEU A 240 1.99 -4.46 -31.58
CA LEU A 240 0.97 -4.68 -30.54
C LEU A 240 -0.17 -3.65 -30.58
N SER A 241 -0.35 -2.90 -31.66
CA SER A 241 -1.29 -1.78 -31.74
C SER A 241 -2.77 -2.19 -31.57
N GLU A 242 -3.12 -3.42 -31.85
CA GLU A 242 -4.47 -3.96 -31.68
C GLU A 242 -4.72 -4.52 -30.27
N GLU A 243 -3.66 -5.00 -29.62
CA GLU A 243 -3.75 -5.67 -28.32
C GLU A 243 -3.44 -4.74 -27.14
N VAL A 244 -2.77 -3.60 -27.34
CA VAL A 244 -2.32 -2.70 -26.27
C VAL A 244 -2.87 -1.30 -26.42
N THR A 245 -3.53 -0.80 -25.37
CA THR A 245 -4.04 0.57 -25.33
C THR A 245 -3.41 1.37 -24.19
N PHE A 246 -2.91 2.56 -24.50
CA PHE A 246 -2.39 3.54 -23.54
C PHE A 246 -3.42 4.63 -23.29
N HIS A 247 -3.93 4.72 -22.06
CA HIS A 247 -5.01 5.64 -21.67
C HIS A 247 -4.55 6.99 -21.14
N GLY A 248 -3.23 7.13 -20.83
CA GLY A 248 -2.74 8.31 -20.11
C GLY A 248 -3.18 8.34 -18.65
N PHE A 249 -3.03 9.48 -18.00
CA PHE A 249 -3.46 9.68 -16.61
C PHE A 249 -4.98 9.76 -16.52
N LEU A 250 -5.56 8.98 -15.61
CA LEU A 250 -6.98 8.99 -15.28
C LEU A 250 -7.19 9.33 -13.79
N PRO A 251 -8.31 9.97 -13.43
CA PRO A 251 -8.70 10.14 -12.03
C PRO A 251 -8.82 8.79 -11.30
N PRO A 252 -8.50 8.71 -9.99
CA PRO A 252 -8.53 7.45 -9.24
C PRO A 252 -9.83 6.66 -9.36
N GLY A 253 -10.99 7.35 -9.37
CA GLY A 253 -12.30 6.72 -9.53
C GLY A 253 -12.51 6.03 -10.90
N GLU A 254 -11.89 6.57 -11.97
CA GLU A 254 -11.95 5.96 -13.30
C GLU A 254 -10.98 4.75 -13.39
N VAL A 255 -9.81 4.84 -12.77
CA VAL A 255 -8.87 3.71 -12.66
C VAL A 255 -9.54 2.50 -12.02
N ARG A 256 -10.34 2.71 -10.96
CA ARG A 256 -11.12 1.64 -10.32
C ARG A 256 -12.10 0.98 -11.30
N GLY A 257 -12.73 1.75 -12.19
CA GLY A 257 -13.59 1.21 -13.24
C GLY A 257 -12.86 0.33 -14.26
N TRP A 258 -11.57 0.61 -14.53
CA TRP A 258 -10.70 -0.27 -15.34
C TRP A 258 -10.35 -1.55 -14.59
N MET A 259 -10.04 -1.47 -13.29
CA MET A 259 -9.79 -2.65 -12.45
C MET A 259 -11.01 -3.57 -12.36
N GLU A 260 -12.22 -3.01 -12.26
CA GLU A 260 -13.45 -3.78 -12.23
C GLU A 260 -13.67 -4.62 -13.49
N ARG A 261 -13.24 -4.11 -14.66
CA ARG A 261 -13.34 -4.83 -15.93
C ARG A 261 -12.17 -5.78 -16.20
N ALA A 262 -11.01 -5.56 -15.59
CA ALA A 262 -9.82 -6.38 -15.80
C ALA A 262 -9.95 -7.75 -15.12
N HIS A 263 -9.48 -8.79 -15.79
CA HIS A 263 -9.37 -10.14 -15.24
C HIS A 263 -8.06 -10.31 -14.47
N ILE A 264 -6.97 -9.75 -15.01
CA ILE A 264 -5.62 -9.83 -14.44
C ILE A 264 -5.11 -8.41 -14.21
N PHE A 265 -4.50 -8.19 -13.06
CA PHE A 265 -3.77 -6.96 -12.76
C PHE A 265 -2.28 -7.27 -12.59
N LEU A 266 -1.44 -6.47 -13.23
CA LEU A 266 0.01 -6.59 -13.17
C LEU A 266 0.57 -5.58 -12.18
N PHE A 267 1.23 -6.06 -11.14
CA PHE A 267 1.90 -5.23 -10.14
C PHE A 267 3.41 -5.50 -10.17
N THR A 268 4.11 -4.80 -11.05
CA THR A 268 5.50 -5.08 -11.43
C THR A 268 6.54 -4.26 -10.66
N SER A 269 6.13 -3.50 -9.63
CA SER A 269 7.02 -2.64 -8.85
C SER A 269 8.11 -3.42 -8.10
N ASN A 270 9.34 -2.86 -8.08
CA ASN A 270 10.47 -3.44 -7.36
C ASN A 270 10.60 -2.93 -5.91
N HIS A 271 11.74 -3.21 -5.27
CA HIS A 271 12.06 -2.89 -3.87
C HIS A 271 12.00 -1.40 -3.48
N LEU A 272 11.98 -0.49 -4.45
CA LEU A 272 11.83 0.95 -4.20
C LEU A 272 10.37 1.34 -3.95
N GLU A 273 9.41 0.46 -4.23
CA GLU A 273 8.01 0.65 -3.85
C GLU A 273 7.82 0.40 -2.36
N GLY A 274 7.41 1.42 -1.62
CA GLY A 274 7.18 1.31 -0.17
C GLY A 274 6.02 0.40 0.17
N TRP A 275 4.86 0.67 -0.41
CA TRP A 275 3.64 -0.14 -0.25
C TRP A 275 3.06 -0.56 -1.61
N GLY A 276 2.50 0.39 -2.35
CA GLY A 276 1.80 0.14 -3.61
C GLY A 276 0.29 0.00 -3.43
N ALA A 277 -0.39 1.08 -3.01
CA ALA A 277 -1.82 1.08 -2.70
C ALA A 277 -2.71 0.62 -3.87
N VAL A 278 -2.25 0.77 -5.11
CA VAL A 278 -2.93 0.27 -6.31
C VAL A 278 -3.17 -1.24 -6.28
N LEU A 279 -2.31 -2.01 -5.57
CA LEU A 279 -2.51 -3.44 -5.36
C LEU A 279 -3.76 -3.72 -4.52
N ASN A 280 -3.97 -2.97 -3.41
CA ASN A 280 -5.20 -3.08 -2.62
C ASN A 280 -6.45 -2.82 -3.48
N GLU A 281 -6.38 -1.79 -4.33
CA GLU A 281 -7.49 -1.39 -5.19
C GLU A 281 -7.81 -2.46 -6.24
N ALA A 282 -6.79 -3.03 -6.88
CA ALA A 282 -6.94 -4.11 -7.85
C ALA A 282 -7.50 -5.39 -7.22
N MET A 283 -6.97 -5.80 -6.07
CA MET A 283 -7.47 -6.95 -5.31
C MET A 283 -8.92 -6.72 -4.87
N ASN A 284 -9.26 -5.56 -4.32
CA ASN A 284 -10.63 -5.22 -3.95
C ASN A 284 -11.58 -5.22 -5.15
N SER A 285 -11.11 -4.85 -6.34
CA SER A 285 -11.88 -4.87 -7.58
C SER A 285 -11.99 -6.27 -8.21
N GLY A 286 -11.50 -7.30 -7.52
CA GLY A 286 -11.56 -8.70 -7.97
C GLY A 286 -10.71 -8.97 -9.21
N CYS A 287 -9.49 -8.47 -9.25
CA CYS A 287 -8.48 -8.88 -10.22
C CYS A 287 -7.70 -10.08 -9.67
N ALA A 288 -7.43 -11.08 -10.50
CA ALA A 288 -6.32 -12.00 -10.24
C ALA A 288 -5.02 -11.20 -10.41
N VAL A 289 -4.14 -11.23 -9.41
CA VAL A 289 -2.94 -10.38 -9.43
C VAL A 289 -1.68 -11.19 -9.69
N ILE A 290 -0.77 -10.62 -10.49
CA ILE A 290 0.62 -11.06 -10.63
C ILE A 290 1.50 -9.96 -10.06
N ALA A 291 2.29 -10.27 -9.04
CA ALA A 291 3.02 -9.24 -8.29
C ALA A 291 4.49 -9.60 -8.05
N GLY A 292 5.37 -8.60 -8.16
CA GLY A 292 6.78 -8.73 -7.78
C GLY A 292 6.96 -8.80 -6.26
N SER A 293 7.73 -9.78 -5.78
CA SER A 293 7.92 -10.06 -4.35
C SER A 293 8.52 -8.91 -3.54
N GLU A 294 9.16 -7.94 -4.20
CA GLU A 294 10.00 -6.92 -3.54
C GLU A 294 9.23 -5.72 -3.01
N ALA A 295 8.02 -5.45 -3.52
CA ALA A 295 7.19 -4.35 -3.05
C ALA A 295 6.58 -4.64 -1.67
N GLY A 296 6.50 -3.63 -0.82
CA GLY A 296 6.19 -3.80 0.60
C GLY A 296 4.84 -4.41 0.92
N ALA A 297 3.81 -4.19 0.08
CA ALA A 297 2.47 -4.74 0.29
C ALA A 297 2.37 -6.23 -0.05
N VAL A 298 3.17 -6.70 -1.01
CA VAL A 298 3.00 -8.04 -1.61
C VAL A 298 3.04 -9.17 -0.58
N PRO A 299 4.06 -9.27 0.32
CA PRO A 299 4.08 -10.35 1.30
C PRO A 299 3.02 -10.23 2.41
N PHE A 300 2.30 -9.10 2.49
CA PHE A 300 1.22 -8.91 3.45
C PHE A 300 -0.15 -9.20 2.85
N LEU A 301 -0.34 -8.91 1.56
CA LEU A 301 -1.63 -8.99 0.90
C LEU A 301 -1.81 -10.27 0.09
N ILE A 302 -0.72 -10.85 -0.44
CA ILE A 302 -0.82 -11.99 -1.34
C ILE A 302 -0.34 -13.25 -0.64
N GLU A 303 -1.20 -14.25 -0.64
CA GLU A 303 -0.90 -15.63 -0.34
C GLU A 303 -0.73 -16.39 -1.67
N GLN A 304 0.49 -16.87 -1.91
CA GLN A 304 0.89 -17.50 -3.17
C GLN A 304 -0.03 -18.67 -3.58
N GLY A 305 -0.62 -18.58 -4.76
CA GLY A 305 -1.51 -19.61 -5.28
C GLY A 305 -2.89 -19.70 -4.61
N VAL A 306 -3.24 -18.69 -3.80
CA VAL A 306 -4.56 -18.60 -3.14
C VAL A 306 -5.33 -17.37 -3.60
N ASN A 307 -4.73 -16.18 -3.52
CA ASN A 307 -5.36 -14.92 -3.91
C ASN A 307 -4.53 -14.11 -4.92
N GLY A 308 -3.50 -14.74 -5.51
CA GLY A 308 -2.63 -14.14 -6.51
C GLY A 308 -1.36 -14.96 -6.70
N LEU A 309 -0.53 -14.52 -7.65
CA LEU A 309 0.78 -15.11 -7.93
C LEU A 309 1.89 -14.10 -7.69
N ILE A 310 2.96 -14.56 -7.05
CA ILE A 310 4.15 -13.77 -6.75
C ILE A 310 5.32 -14.35 -7.56
N TYR A 311 6.00 -13.49 -8.32
CA TYR A 311 7.28 -13.81 -8.95
C TYR A 311 8.43 -13.18 -8.16
N ASN A 312 9.64 -13.75 -8.28
CA ASN A 312 10.76 -13.38 -7.43
C ASN A 312 11.60 -12.24 -8.04
N GLY A 313 11.66 -11.12 -7.32
CA GLY A 313 12.47 -9.97 -7.71
C GLY A 313 12.05 -9.37 -9.06
N GLU A 314 13.04 -9.11 -9.91
CA GLU A 314 12.85 -8.64 -11.30
C GLU A 314 12.99 -9.80 -12.31
N ASN A 315 12.59 -11.03 -11.91
CA ASN A 315 12.68 -12.22 -12.76
C ASN A 315 11.52 -12.24 -13.77
N GLU A 316 11.81 -11.80 -14.99
CA GLU A 316 10.85 -11.73 -16.08
C GLU A 316 10.36 -13.12 -16.52
N GLU A 317 11.20 -14.15 -16.49
CA GLU A 317 10.81 -15.52 -16.85
C GLU A 317 9.73 -16.05 -15.90
N GLU A 318 9.91 -15.83 -14.58
CA GLU A 318 8.90 -16.20 -13.59
C GLU A 318 7.63 -15.37 -13.72
N PHE A 319 7.74 -14.07 -14.08
CA PHE A 319 6.60 -13.21 -14.33
C PHE A 319 5.76 -13.72 -15.52
N LEU A 320 6.40 -14.06 -16.64
CA LEU A 320 5.73 -14.63 -17.80
C LEU A 320 5.10 -16.00 -17.49
N ALA A 321 5.78 -16.83 -16.71
CA ALA A 321 5.25 -18.12 -16.27
C ALA A 321 3.99 -17.98 -15.39
N CYS A 322 3.94 -16.97 -14.51
CA CYS A 322 2.72 -16.64 -13.76
C CYS A 322 1.55 -16.26 -14.67
N ALA A 323 1.82 -15.53 -15.74
CA ALA A 323 0.79 -15.16 -16.71
C ALA A 323 0.31 -16.39 -17.51
N ASP A 324 1.23 -17.22 -18.00
CA ASP A 324 0.90 -18.46 -18.68
C ASP A 324 0.00 -19.36 -17.82
N TYR A 325 0.31 -19.48 -16.52
CA TYR A 325 -0.52 -20.22 -15.58
C TYR A 325 -1.95 -19.66 -15.52
N LEU A 326 -2.12 -18.35 -15.32
CA LEU A 326 -3.46 -17.75 -15.25
C LEU A 326 -4.25 -17.85 -16.57
N PHE A 327 -3.57 -17.89 -17.71
CA PHE A 327 -4.20 -18.13 -19.01
C PHE A 327 -4.64 -19.57 -19.20
N ALA A 328 -3.83 -20.53 -18.76
CA ALA A 328 -4.13 -21.98 -18.83
C ALA A 328 -5.22 -22.40 -17.84
N HIS A 329 -5.38 -21.68 -16.71
CA HIS A 329 -6.27 -22.06 -15.61
C HIS A 329 -7.34 -21.00 -15.32
N PRO A 330 -8.33 -20.79 -16.19
CA PRO A 330 -9.33 -19.72 -16.04
C PRO A 330 -10.21 -19.89 -14.80
N ALA A 331 -10.45 -21.10 -14.31
CA ALA A 331 -11.20 -21.35 -13.08
C ALA A 331 -10.42 -20.83 -11.85
N GLU A 332 -9.14 -21.19 -11.74
CA GLU A 332 -8.28 -20.74 -10.64
C GLU A 332 -8.02 -19.24 -10.70
N ARG A 333 -7.87 -18.67 -11.89
CA ARG A 333 -7.83 -17.22 -12.06
C ARG A 333 -9.04 -16.53 -11.45
N HIS A 334 -10.23 -17.12 -11.65
CA HIS A 334 -11.46 -16.59 -11.03
C HIS A 334 -11.46 -16.77 -9.50
N GLU A 335 -11.02 -17.92 -9.00
CA GLU A 335 -10.91 -18.17 -7.56
C GLU A 335 -9.93 -17.20 -6.89
N PHE A 336 -8.76 -16.96 -7.50
CA PHE A 336 -7.80 -15.99 -6.99
C PHE A 336 -8.40 -14.57 -6.92
N ALA A 337 -9.16 -14.17 -7.94
CA ALA A 337 -9.85 -12.89 -7.96
C ALA A 337 -10.89 -12.74 -6.83
N VAL A 338 -11.64 -13.80 -6.54
CA VAL A 338 -12.61 -13.83 -5.42
C VAL A 338 -11.88 -13.75 -4.08
N HIS A 339 -10.85 -14.55 -3.88
CA HIS A 339 -10.07 -14.55 -2.64
C HIS A 339 -9.31 -13.22 -2.44
N ALA A 340 -8.81 -12.60 -3.52
CA ALA A 340 -8.19 -11.28 -3.46
C ALA A 340 -9.20 -10.23 -2.95
N GLN A 341 -10.41 -10.22 -3.50
CA GLN A 341 -11.47 -9.32 -3.06
C GLN A 341 -11.86 -9.56 -1.59
N GLN A 342 -11.98 -10.82 -1.17
CA GLN A 342 -12.28 -11.18 0.21
C GLN A 342 -11.17 -10.76 1.18
N THR A 343 -9.90 -10.92 0.81
CA THR A 343 -8.74 -10.48 1.62
C THR A 343 -8.83 -9.00 1.96
N ILE A 344 -9.15 -8.15 0.98
CA ILE A 344 -9.30 -6.71 1.23
C ILE A 344 -10.63 -6.45 1.95
N GLY A 345 -11.73 -7.06 1.49
CA GLY A 345 -13.06 -6.83 2.05
C GLY A 345 -13.21 -7.16 3.53
N THR A 346 -12.53 -8.21 3.99
CA THR A 346 -12.68 -8.71 5.36
C THR A 346 -11.51 -8.40 6.27
N LEU A 347 -10.29 -8.23 5.73
CA LEU A 347 -9.09 -8.17 6.56
C LEU A 347 -8.31 -6.86 6.38
N TRP A 348 -7.91 -6.52 5.14
CA TRP A 348 -7.03 -5.39 4.87
C TRP A 348 -7.80 -4.13 4.45
N ASN A 349 -8.70 -3.67 5.32
CA ASN A 349 -9.54 -2.48 5.10
C ASN A 349 -9.47 -1.50 6.28
N ALA A 350 -9.99 -0.31 6.04
CA ALA A 350 -9.95 0.81 6.97
C ALA A 350 -10.69 0.52 8.30
N ASP A 351 -11.83 -0.16 8.23
CA ASP A 351 -12.63 -0.49 9.41
C ASP A 351 -11.93 -1.46 10.35
N THR A 352 -11.39 -2.55 9.80
CA THR A 352 -10.60 -3.54 10.53
C THR A 352 -9.34 -2.90 11.13
N ALA A 353 -8.65 -2.05 10.36
CA ALA A 353 -7.45 -1.35 10.82
C ALA A 353 -7.77 -0.40 12.00
N ALA A 354 -8.83 0.39 11.89
CA ALA A 354 -9.26 1.32 12.94
C ALA A 354 -9.69 0.58 14.21
N GLU A 355 -10.50 -0.47 14.08
CA GLU A 355 -10.95 -1.29 15.22
C GLU A 355 -9.75 -1.88 15.99
N ARG A 356 -8.81 -2.51 15.29
CA ARG A 356 -7.66 -3.17 15.89
C ARG A 356 -6.68 -2.16 16.51
N LEU A 357 -6.47 -1.01 15.86
CA LEU A 357 -5.63 0.05 16.42
C LEU A 357 -6.25 0.66 17.66
N LEU A 358 -7.57 0.84 17.72
CA LEU A 358 -8.26 1.34 18.89
C LEU A 358 -8.26 0.33 20.05
N SER A 359 -8.43 -0.95 19.76
CA SER A 359 -8.29 -2.02 20.75
C SER A 359 -6.88 -2.05 21.35
N PHE A 360 -5.86 -1.92 20.53
CA PHE A 360 -4.48 -1.79 20.99
C PHE A 360 -4.25 -0.50 21.81
N SER A 361 -4.83 0.61 21.38
CA SER A 361 -4.76 1.88 22.11
C SER A 361 -5.40 1.80 23.51
N ASP A 362 -6.53 1.09 23.63
CA ASP A 362 -7.16 0.83 24.93
C ASP A 362 -6.24 -0.01 25.84
N HIS A 363 -5.57 -1.03 25.28
CA HIS A 363 -4.55 -1.80 26.01
C HIS A 363 -3.43 -0.90 26.55
N ILE A 364 -2.86 -0.03 25.71
CA ILE A 364 -1.79 0.90 26.14
C ILE A 364 -2.27 1.78 27.31
N LEU A 365 -3.49 2.31 27.24
CA LEU A 365 -4.00 3.26 28.21
C LEU A 365 -4.49 2.64 29.52
N THR A 366 -5.00 1.41 29.46
CA THR A 366 -5.71 0.79 30.60
C THR A 366 -4.98 -0.43 31.18
N GLY A 367 -3.98 -0.96 30.47
CA GLY A 367 -3.31 -2.22 30.83
C GLY A 367 -4.19 -3.48 30.65
N LYS A 368 -5.36 -3.37 29.99
CA LYS A 368 -6.17 -4.55 29.65
C LYS A 368 -5.37 -5.54 28.81
N GLU A 369 -5.63 -6.81 29.00
CA GLU A 369 -5.02 -7.85 28.18
C GLU A 369 -5.35 -7.63 26.69
N TRP A 370 -4.32 -7.73 25.84
CA TRP A 370 -4.45 -7.61 24.39
C TRP A 370 -3.51 -8.58 23.71
N THR A 371 -4.02 -9.30 22.74
CA THR A 371 -3.25 -10.23 21.94
C THR A 371 -3.24 -9.72 20.50
N PRO A 372 -2.06 -9.59 19.87
CA PRO A 372 -2.01 -9.27 18.44
C PRO A 372 -2.84 -10.25 17.61
N PRO A 373 -3.60 -9.77 16.62
CA PRO A 373 -4.28 -10.67 15.70
C PRO A 373 -3.28 -11.60 15.00
N ALA A 374 -3.75 -12.75 14.54
CA ALA A 374 -2.92 -13.73 13.84
C ALA A 374 -2.40 -13.19 12.49
N ASP A 375 -3.23 -12.41 11.79
CA ASP A 375 -2.89 -11.81 10.49
C ASP A 375 -3.59 -10.45 10.28
N GLY A 376 -3.21 -9.74 9.20
CA GLY A 376 -3.75 -8.44 8.84
C GLY A 376 -3.16 -7.27 9.64
N PRO A 377 -3.80 -6.09 9.60
CA PRO A 377 -3.36 -4.92 10.35
C PRO A 377 -3.25 -5.22 11.84
N MET A 378 -2.25 -4.66 12.52
CA MET A 378 -1.92 -4.86 13.93
C MET A 378 -1.44 -6.26 14.32
N SER A 379 -1.32 -7.23 13.40
CA SER A 379 -0.59 -8.46 13.68
C SER A 379 0.92 -8.17 13.84
N ARG A 380 1.69 -9.08 14.45
CA ARG A 380 3.13 -8.88 14.66
C ARG A 380 3.86 -8.74 13.33
N ALA A 381 4.66 -7.68 13.20
CA ALA A 381 5.56 -7.50 12.10
C ALA A 381 6.95 -8.06 12.48
N GLU A 382 7.27 -9.22 11.93
CA GLU A 382 8.55 -9.86 12.14
C GLU A 382 9.54 -9.46 11.04
N ALA A 383 10.83 -9.56 11.35
CA ALA A 383 11.86 -9.35 10.35
C ALA A 383 11.82 -10.52 9.33
N VAL A 384 11.44 -10.22 8.12
CA VAL A 384 11.55 -11.15 7.00
C VAL A 384 12.93 -11.05 6.37
N ARG A 385 13.47 -12.19 5.92
CA ARG A 385 14.66 -12.15 5.07
C ARG A 385 14.31 -11.36 3.81
N PRO A 386 15.20 -10.51 3.31
CA PRO A 386 14.98 -9.84 2.04
C PRO A 386 14.65 -10.90 0.98
N PHE A 387 13.52 -10.71 0.30
CA PHE A 387 13.10 -11.49 -0.84
C PHE A 387 12.94 -13.00 -0.55
N PRO A 388 11.91 -13.40 0.22
CA PRO A 388 11.55 -14.81 0.32
C PRO A 388 11.28 -15.36 -1.08
N LYS A 389 11.81 -16.55 -1.38
CA LYS A 389 11.55 -17.20 -2.67
C LYS A 389 10.16 -17.84 -2.64
N TYR A 390 9.37 -17.49 -3.63
CA TYR A 390 8.05 -18.06 -3.88
C TYR A 390 8.15 -19.14 -4.96
N ARG A 391 7.36 -20.17 -4.85
CA ARG A 391 7.22 -21.19 -5.90
C ARG A 391 5.90 -20.93 -6.61
N ILE A 392 5.94 -20.91 -7.93
CA ILE A 392 4.73 -20.86 -8.74
C ILE A 392 4.13 -22.29 -8.72
N PRO A 393 2.82 -22.44 -8.51
CA PRO A 393 2.20 -23.75 -8.55
C PRO A 393 2.46 -24.45 -9.89
N ASP A 394 2.86 -25.72 -9.82
CA ASP A 394 3.05 -26.63 -10.97
C ASP A 394 4.03 -26.17 -12.08
N ILE A 395 5.06 -25.34 -11.71
CA ILE A 395 6.20 -25.04 -12.60
C ILE A 395 7.49 -25.64 -12.06
#